data_4a47af40b18221629500ea285d104ad0
#
_entry.id   4a47af40b18221629500ea285d104ad0
#
_cell.length_a   1.000
_cell.length_b   1.000
_cell.length_c   1.000
_cell.angle_alpha   90.00
_cell.angle_beta   90.00
_cell.angle_gamma   90.00
#
_symmetry.space_group_name_H-M   'P 1'
#
loop_
_entity.id
_entity.type
_entity.pdbx_description
1 polymer ?
#
loop_
_entity_poly.entity_id
_entity_poly.type
_entity_poly.pdbx_seq_one_letter_code
_entity_poly.pdbx_strand_id
1 'polypeptide(L)'
;MLPKPLPEAMIYEDNKLYCCLANFSIVKGHVVIVWKTPVKDLHLLAEGDYDYLMDKVDEVRNAMLKALSVEKVYLIYMDEANQVHWHLAPRYNERGFNMLAHEPQELKDFSLAGRIKEKLVLNISS
;
A
#
# COMPACT_ATOMS: atom_id res chain seq x y z
N MET A 1 -4.72 -16.63 -2.48
CA MET A 1 -5.01 -15.54 -1.53
C MET A 1 -3.72 -14.96 -0.99
N LEU A 2 -3.75 -13.70 -0.68
CA LEU A 2 -2.60 -13.03 -0.09
C LEU A 2 -2.42 -13.47 1.37
N PRO A 3 -1.17 -13.48 1.87
CA PRO A 3 -0.92 -13.81 3.28
C PRO A 3 -1.54 -12.76 4.19
N LYS A 4 -1.84 -13.16 5.42
CA LYS A 4 -2.42 -12.23 6.40
C LYS A 4 -1.42 -11.13 6.75
N PRO A 5 -1.90 -9.88 6.94
CA PRO A 5 -1.01 -8.81 7.38
C PRO A 5 -0.57 -9.03 8.83
N LEU A 6 0.66 -8.59 9.12
CA LEU A 6 1.15 -8.57 10.49
C LEU A 6 0.45 -7.44 11.25
N PRO A 7 -0.04 -7.67 12.48
CA PRO A 7 -0.77 -6.63 13.21
C PRO A 7 0.02 -5.32 13.37
N GLU A 8 1.32 -5.42 13.63
CA GLU A 8 2.19 -4.25 13.81
C GLU A 8 2.42 -3.48 12.52
N ALA A 9 2.15 -4.09 11.37
CA ALA A 9 2.32 -3.46 10.07
C ALA A 9 1.06 -2.73 9.60
N MET A 10 -0.05 -2.87 10.30
CA MET A 10 -1.33 -2.31 9.88
C MET A 10 -1.32 -0.78 9.92
N ILE A 11 -1.76 -0.16 8.82
CA ILE A 11 -1.88 1.28 8.70
C ILE A 11 -3.35 1.70 8.77
N TYR A 12 -4.22 0.99 8.08
CA TYR A 12 -5.64 1.31 8.01
C TYR A 12 -6.43 0.05 7.66
N GLU A 13 -7.63 -0.05 8.21
CA GLU A 13 -8.53 -1.16 7.90
C GLU A 13 -9.98 -0.73 8.06
N ASP A 14 -10.81 -1.15 7.11
CA ASP A 14 -12.27 -1.05 7.23
C ASP A 14 -12.90 -2.36 6.74
N ASN A 15 -14.22 -2.38 6.53
CA ASN A 15 -14.89 -3.61 6.10
C ASN A 15 -14.63 -3.97 4.64
N LYS A 16 -14.08 -3.07 3.83
CA LYS A 16 -13.83 -3.32 2.41
C LYS A 16 -12.38 -3.62 2.07
N LEU A 17 -11.44 -2.96 2.76
CA LEU A 17 -10.02 -3.07 2.43
C LEU A 17 -9.14 -2.91 3.66
N TYR A 18 -7.87 -3.29 3.52
CA TYR A 18 -6.86 -2.95 4.51
C TYR A 18 -5.60 -2.45 3.82
N CYS A 19 -4.81 -1.70 4.57
CA CYS A 19 -3.56 -1.11 4.12
C CYS A 19 -2.49 -1.40 5.17
N CYS A 20 -1.36 -1.95 4.75
CA CYS A 20 -0.28 -2.31 5.67
C CYS A 20 1.08 -2.25 5.00
N LEU A 21 2.14 -2.26 5.79
CA LEU A 21 3.48 -2.48 5.26
C LEU A 21 3.55 -3.89 4.68
N ALA A 22 4.23 -4.04 3.54
CA ALA A 22 4.37 -5.34 2.89
C ALA A 22 5.18 -6.29 3.76
N ASN A 23 4.73 -7.55 3.87
CA ASN A 23 5.46 -8.57 4.64
C ASN A 23 6.86 -8.83 4.07
N PHE A 24 6.99 -8.71 2.74
CA PHE A 24 8.26 -8.80 2.04
C PHE A 24 8.37 -7.55 1.17
N SER A 25 9.30 -6.68 1.52
CA SER A 25 9.39 -5.34 0.94
C SER A 25 10.52 -5.24 -0.06
N ILE A 26 10.27 -4.60 -1.21
CA ILE A 26 11.32 -4.30 -2.19
C ILE A 26 12.07 -3.01 -1.85
N VAL A 27 11.49 -2.20 -0.97
CA VAL A 27 12.09 -0.95 -0.50
C VAL A 27 11.50 -0.63 0.86
N LYS A 28 12.24 0.10 1.68
CA LYS A 28 11.75 0.54 2.99
C LYS A 28 10.48 1.37 2.82
N GLY A 29 9.44 1.01 3.57
CA GLY A 29 8.17 1.72 3.47
C GLY A 29 7.26 1.24 2.35
N HIS A 30 7.55 0.09 1.73
CA HIS A 30 6.67 -0.54 0.75
C HIS A 30 5.34 -0.90 1.39
N VAL A 31 4.26 -0.36 0.86
CA VAL A 31 2.90 -0.51 1.38
C VAL A 31 2.07 -1.30 0.38
N VAL A 32 1.13 -2.09 0.90
CA VAL A 32 0.11 -2.76 0.07
C VAL A 32 -1.28 -2.34 0.54
N ILE A 33 -2.19 -2.21 -0.42
CA ILE A 33 -3.61 -1.96 -0.16
C ILE A 33 -4.37 -3.11 -0.78
N VAL A 34 -5.13 -3.84 0.04
CA VAL A 34 -5.76 -5.10 -0.35
C VAL A 34 -7.28 -4.99 -0.23
N TRP A 35 -7.98 -5.35 -1.30
CA TRP A 35 -9.43 -5.47 -1.29
C TRP A 35 -9.80 -6.79 -0.64
N LYS A 36 -10.65 -6.77 0.38
CA LYS A 36 -10.92 -7.94 1.22
C LYS A 36 -11.71 -9.04 0.50
N THR A 37 -12.74 -8.66 -0.23
CA THR A 37 -13.55 -9.63 -0.97
C THR A 37 -12.74 -10.14 -2.18
N PRO A 38 -12.60 -11.45 -2.37
CA PRO A 38 -11.85 -11.97 -3.51
C PRO A 38 -12.49 -11.56 -4.84
N VAL A 39 -11.77 -10.80 -5.64
CA VAL A 39 -12.12 -10.38 -6.98
C VAL A 39 -10.91 -10.65 -7.85
N LYS A 40 -11.10 -11.31 -8.97
CA LYS A 40 -9.99 -11.82 -9.79
C LYS A 40 -9.10 -10.75 -10.38
N ASP A 41 -9.65 -9.58 -10.69
CA ASP A 41 -8.86 -8.50 -11.26
C ASP A 41 -9.54 -7.16 -11.07
N LEU A 42 -8.74 -6.10 -11.12
CA LEU A 42 -9.19 -4.73 -10.90
C LEU A 42 -10.37 -4.33 -11.79
N HIS A 43 -10.36 -4.75 -13.06
CA HIS A 43 -11.41 -4.38 -14.01
C HIS A 43 -12.78 -5.02 -13.68
N LEU A 44 -12.81 -6.00 -12.77
CA LEU A 44 -14.04 -6.67 -12.35
C LEU A 44 -14.69 -6.05 -11.13
N LEU A 45 -14.06 -5.05 -10.50
CA LEU A 45 -14.69 -4.31 -9.41
C LEU A 45 -15.87 -3.50 -9.93
N ALA A 46 -16.96 -3.46 -9.13
CA ALA A 46 -18.05 -2.54 -9.41
C ALA A 46 -17.54 -1.10 -9.37
N GLU A 47 -18.18 -0.20 -10.13
CA GLU A 47 -17.72 1.18 -10.27
C GLU A 47 -17.53 1.89 -8.93
N GLY A 48 -18.50 1.77 -8.02
CA GLY A 48 -18.40 2.41 -6.71
C GLY A 48 -17.27 1.85 -5.85
N ASP A 49 -17.02 0.54 -5.94
CA ASP A 49 -15.93 -0.11 -5.22
C ASP A 49 -14.58 0.29 -5.82
N TYR A 50 -14.50 0.38 -7.15
CA TYR A 50 -13.31 0.86 -7.83
C TYR A 50 -12.96 2.27 -7.36
N ASP A 51 -13.92 3.18 -7.37
CA ASP A 51 -13.72 4.56 -6.94
C ASP A 51 -13.29 4.63 -5.49
N TYR A 52 -13.91 3.85 -4.61
CA TYR A 52 -13.55 3.80 -3.20
C TYR A 52 -12.10 3.34 -3.01
N LEU A 53 -11.74 2.27 -3.71
CA LEU A 53 -10.38 1.74 -3.64
C LEU A 53 -9.34 2.77 -4.11
N MET A 54 -9.59 3.40 -5.26
CA MET A 54 -8.64 4.35 -5.83
C MET A 54 -8.54 5.64 -5.02
N ASP A 55 -9.64 6.08 -4.41
CA ASP A 55 -9.59 7.19 -3.47
C ASP A 55 -8.68 6.87 -2.28
N LYS A 56 -8.78 5.65 -1.76
CA LYS A 56 -7.92 5.22 -0.65
C LYS A 56 -6.46 5.09 -1.08
N VAL A 57 -6.19 4.59 -2.28
CA VAL A 57 -4.83 4.55 -2.83
C VAL A 57 -4.24 5.96 -2.86
N ASP A 58 -5.03 6.94 -3.32
CA ASP A 58 -4.61 8.33 -3.37
C ASP A 58 -4.32 8.91 -1.98
N GLU A 59 -5.21 8.67 -1.03
CA GLU A 59 -5.05 9.14 0.36
C GLU A 59 -3.79 8.56 1.00
N VAL A 60 -3.57 7.26 0.85
CA VAL A 60 -2.41 6.58 1.43
C VAL A 60 -1.11 7.06 0.77
N ARG A 61 -1.12 7.20 -0.56
CA ARG A 61 0.04 7.74 -1.27
C ARG A 61 0.41 9.11 -0.72
N ASN A 62 -0.57 9.99 -0.53
CA ASN A 62 -0.32 11.34 -0.02
C ASN A 62 0.23 11.31 1.41
N ALA A 63 -0.27 10.41 2.24
CA ALA A 63 0.26 10.21 3.58
C ALA A 63 1.71 9.73 3.56
N MET A 64 2.04 8.82 2.64
CA MET A 64 3.40 8.32 2.47
C MET A 64 4.37 9.43 2.02
N LEU A 65 3.96 10.26 1.08
CA LEU A 65 4.78 11.39 0.63
C LEU A 65 5.19 12.27 1.81
N LYS A 66 4.26 12.55 2.70
CA LYS A 66 4.51 13.40 3.88
C LYS A 66 5.31 12.65 4.95
N ALA A 67 4.91 11.44 5.28
CA ALA A 67 5.53 10.67 6.36
C ALA A 67 6.98 10.30 6.06
N LEU A 68 7.29 10.01 4.81
CA LEU A 68 8.60 9.53 4.38
C LEU A 68 9.46 10.62 3.75
N SER A 69 8.90 11.82 3.59
CA SER A 69 9.58 12.97 2.96
C SER A 69 10.17 12.61 1.60
N VAL A 70 9.38 11.93 0.78
CA VAL A 70 9.75 11.55 -0.58
C VAL A 70 8.92 12.33 -1.59
N GLU A 71 9.44 12.50 -2.80
CA GLU A 71 8.76 13.24 -3.86
C GLU A 71 7.82 12.36 -4.68
N LYS A 72 8.07 11.07 -4.70
CA LYS A 72 7.30 10.13 -5.52
C LYS A 72 7.01 8.84 -4.78
N VAL A 73 5.83 8.30 -5.03
CA VAL A 73 5.46 6.93 -4.64
C VAL A 73 4.96 6.24 -5.90
N TYR A 74 5.59 5.14 -6.27
CA TYR A 74 5.16 4.37 -7.43
C TYR A 74 3.95 3.52 -7.08
N LEU A 75 2.96 3.52 -7.97
CA LEU A 75 1.77 2.69 -7.86
C LEU A 75 1.93 1.52 -8.81
N ILE A 76 1.96 0.30 -8.29
CA ILE A 76 2.22 -0.89 -9.08
C ILE A 76 1.06 -1.86 -8.89
N TYR A 77 0.41 -2.23 -10.00
CA TYR A 77 -0.65 -3.22 -9.97
C TYR A 77 -0.21 -4.47 -10.74
N MET A 78 -0.04 -5.56 -10.02
CA MET A 78 0.26 -6.88 -10.60
C MET A 78 -0.36 -7.91 -9.68
N ASP A 79 -1.44 -8.53 -10.09
CA ASP A 79 -2.14 -9.50 -9.24
C ASP A 79 -2.05 -10.91 -9.83
N GLU A 80 -1.40 -11.80 -9.11
CA GLU A 80 -1.37 -13.23 -9.40
C GLU A 80 -2.10 -14.04 -8.32
N ALA A 81 -2.73 -13.36 -7.36
CA ALA A 81 -3.39 -14.01 -6.22
C ALA A 81 -4.90 -14.09 -6.37
N ASN A 82 -5.47 -13.54 -7.46
CA ASN A 82 -6.92 -13.40 -7.67
C ASN A 82 -7.58 -12.65 -6.52
N GLN A 83 -6.86 -11.67 -5.98
CA GLN A 83 -7.35 -10.75 -4.94
C GLN A 83 -6.75 -9.39 -5.23
N VAL A 84 -7.59 -8.43 -5.58
CA VAL A 84 -7.15 -7.09 -5.99
C VAL A 84 -6.30 -6.45 -4.91
N HIS A 85 -5.10 -6.01 -5.28
CA HIS A 85 -4.20 -5.29 -4.37
C HIS A 85 -3.25 -4.39 -5.14
N TRP A 86 -2.92 -3.26 -4.53
CA TRP A 86 -1.97 -2.29 -5.07
C TRP A 86 -0.71 -2.29 -4.23
N HIS A 87 0.44 -2.17 -4.89
CA HIS A 87 1.73 -1.94 -4.25
C HIS A 87 2.05 -0.45 -4.36
N LEU A 88 2.43 0.16 -3.24
CA LEU A 88 2.86 1.55 -3.19
C LEU A 88 4.31 1.55 -2.69
N ALA A 89 5.22 1.95 -3.59
CA ALA A 89 6.66 1.89 -3.32
C ALA A 89 7.26 3.29 -3.33
N PRO A 90 7.74 3.80 -2.19
CA PRO A 90 8.34 5.13 -2.14
C PRO A 90 9.68 5.16 -2.87
N ARG A 91 9.91 6.24 -3.63
CA ARG A 91 11.18 6.45 -4.31
C ARG A 91 12.03 7.40 -3.48
N TYR A 92 13.13 6.89 -2.96
CA TYR A 92 14.09 7.72 -2.22
C TYR A 92 15.10 8.38 -3.17
N ASN A 93 15.92 7.57 -3.84
CA ASN A 93 16.94 8.08 -4.74
C ASN A 93 17.22 7.14 -5.92
N GLU A 94 16.41 6.10 -6.07
CA GLU A 94 16.64 5.07 -7.09
C GLU A 94 15.46 5.05 -8.06
N ARG A 95 15.77 4.94 -9.36
CA ARG A 95 14.74 4.85 -10.39
C ARG A 95 13.90 3.59 -10.22
N GLY A 96 12.61 3.68 -10.61
CA GLY A 96 11.65 2.59 -10.41
C GLY A 96 12.07 1.25 -11.01
N PHE A 97 12.70 1.26 -12.18
CA PHE A 97 13.21 0.03 -12.79
C PHE A 97 14.18 -0.70 -11.87
N ASN A 98 15.14 0.02 -11.32
CA ASN A 98 16.12 -0.57 -10.42
C ASN A 98 15.48 -1.05 -9.13
N MET A 99 14.53 -0.29 -8.62
CA MET A 99 13.81 -0.64 -7.41
C MET A 99 13.01 -1.94 -7.58
N LEU A 100 12.39 -2.14 -8.74
CA LEU A 100 11.64 -3.38 -9.02
C LEU A 100 12.53 -4.61 -9.11
N ALA A 101 13.83 -4.42 -9.33
CA ALA A 101 14.80 -5.51 -9.38
C ALA A 101 15.29 -5.94 -8.00
N HIS A 102 14.94 -5.22 -6.94
CA HIS A 102 15.34 -5.60 -5.58
C HIS A 102 14.68 -6.91 -5.17
N GLU A 103 15.45 -7.76 -4.49
CA GLU A 103 14.86 -8.92 -3.84
C GLU A 103 14.01 -8.48 -2.65
N PRO A 104 12.79 -8.99 -2.52
CA PRO A 104 11.96 -8.65 -1.36
C PRO A 104 12.63 -9.09 -0.06
N GLN A 105 12.62 -8.20 0.92
CA GLN A 105 13.20 -8.46 2.24
C GLN A 105 12.09 -8.62 3.27
N GLU A 106 12.23 -9.58 4.16
CA GLU A 106 11.28 -9.80 5.23
C GLU A 106 11.14 -8.53 6.08
N LEU A 107 9.90 -8.14 6.36
CA LEU A 107 9.60 -6.96 7.17
C LEU A 107 10.01 -7.20 8.62
N LYS A 108 10.88 -6.36 9.15
CA LYS A 108 11.36 -6.44 10.55
C LYS A 108 11.16 -5.12 11.29
N ASP A 109 11.17 -3.99 10.59
CA ASP A 109 10.97 -2.68 11.18
C ASP A 109 9.57 -2.17 10.86
N PHE A 110 8.73 -2.08 11.88
CA PHE A 110 7.33 -1.68 11.74
C PHE A 110 7.10 -0.20 12.01
N SER A 111 8.15 0.56 12.30
CA SER A 111 8.02 1.95 12.75
C SER A 111 7.32 2.87 11.75
N LEU A 112 7.46 2.60 10.45
CA LEU A 112 6.85 3.44 9.43
C LEU A 112 5.34 3.29 9.35
N ALA A 113 4.77 2.17 9.82
CA ALA A 113 3.32 1.99 9.84
C ALA A 113 2.64 3.10 10.65
N GLY A 114 3.14 3.36 11.85
CA GLY A 114 2.58 4.41 12.72
C GLY A 114 2.77 5.82 12.14
N ARG A 115 3.92 6.07 11.52
CA ARG A 115 4.20 7.37 10.90
C ARG A 115 3.26 7.65 9.73
N ILE A 116 3.03 6.66 8.87
CA ILE A 116 2.12 6.80 7.74
C ILE A 116 0.68 6.95 8.26
N LYS A 117 0.29 6.14 9.24
CA LYS A 117 -1.04 6.19 9.85
C LYS A 117 -1.33 7.58 10.41
N GLU A 118 -0.37 8.19 11.09
CA GLU A 118 -0.50 9.53 11.66
C GLU A 118 -0.83 10.56 10.56
N LYS A 119 -0.10 10.51 9.44
CA LYS A 119 -0.33 11.44 8.33
C LYS A 119 -1.66 11.17 7.62
N LEU A 120 -2.06 9.91 7.55
CA LEU A 120 -3.34 9.53 6.96
C LEU A 120 -4.51 10.10 7.76
N VAL A 121 -4.47 9.98 9.09
CA VAL A 121 -5.51 10.53 9.97
C VAL A 121 -5.60 12.05 9.82
N LEU A 122 -4.48 12.75 9.76
CA LEU A 122 -4.45 14.20 9.57
C LEU A 122 -5.06 14.61 8.23
N ASN A 123 -4.78 13.86 7.16
CA ASN A 123 -5.35 14.13 5.84
C ASN A 123 -6.87 13.94 5.82
N ILE A 124 -7.37 12.94 6.51
CA ILE A 124 -8.81 12.63 6.56
C ILE A 124 -9.54 13.66 7.42
N SER A 125 -8.91 14.16 8.48
CA SER A 125 -9.52 15.11 9.42
C SER A 125 -9.53 16.54 8.89
N SER A 126 -8.80 16.84 7.85
CA SER A 126 -8.72 18.22 7.33
C SER A 126 -9.79 18.54 6.27
#